data_8bf689b93956500725dc6558569a1e41
#
_entry.id   8bf689b93956500725dc6558569a1e41
#
_cell.length_a   1.000
_cell.length_b   1.000
_cell.length_c   1.000
_cell.angle_alpha   90.00
_cell.angle_beta   90.00
_cell.angle_gamma   90.00
#
_symmetry.space_group_name_H-M   'P 1'
#
loop_
_entity.id
_entity.type
_entity.pdbx_description
1 polymer ?
#
loop_
_entity_poly.entity_id
_entity_poly.type
_entity_poly.pdbx_seq_one_letter_code
_entity_poly.pdbx_strand_id
1 'polypeptide(L)'
;MMRKNAPLLACALLAGGALRAESSEYPLVVNLPSAERMQYWDIGVVFTHRFIQPVKDHGKDVYGLDGYTYAGLGFAFGIKPVPGLNAFIYRTADNKTFTFGLKEQVLNGDRVRMAVRAERYDEVVKETVTPLGKVGISGVAVQVPTEIFITDDIIFSVVPTYLSRNTTGDTVLVPAPGESVSTSPNKPAVFNVGLGLRIGFTEKFSFVSEYYPRPSKLAKAAPGGITDGTTYQNGFAFGVSYKTFKHRFTLVGTNASGTTTNQVMSGDYGGGPRPSSSWSIGFNVTRIF
;
A
#
# COMPACT_ATOMS: atom_id res chain seq x y z
N MET A 1 -22.23 23.84 -35.02
CA MET A 1 -23.04 22.62 -35.04
C MET A 1 -22.17 21.43 -34.65
N MET A 2 -22.00 21.22 -33.33
CA MET A 2 -21.12 20.14 -32.79
C MET A 2 -22.00 19.07 -32.14
N ARG A 3 -21.91 17.85 -32.67
CA ARG A 3 -22.75 16.72 -32.29
C ARG A 3 -22.32 16.12 -30.94
N LYS A 4 -23.29 15.98 -30.07
CA LYS A 4 -23.29 15.24 -28.79
C LYS A 4 -23.25 13.74 -29.06
N ASN A 5 -22.09 13.08 -28.93
CA ASN A 5 -21.98 11.62 -29.04
C ASN A 5 -21.20 10.99 -27.84
N ALA A 6 -21.24 11.63 -26.68
CA ALA A 6 -20.52 11.14 -25.51
C ALA A 6 -21.23 10.07 -24.61
N PRO A 7 -22.57 9.84 -24.70
CA PRO A 7 -23.16 8.85 -23.79
C PRO A 7 -23.18 7.40 -24.28
N LEU A 8 -22.84 7.13 -25.54
CA LEU A 8 -22.92 5.75 -26.08
C LEU A 8 -21.72 4.86 -25.75
N LEU A 9 -20.60 5.43 -25.38
CA LEU A 9 -19.41 4.65 -25.02
C LEU A 9 -19.51 4.02 -23.62
N ALA A 10 -20.26 4.61 -22.71
CA ALA A 10 -20.43 4.11 -21.35
C ALA A 10 -21.37 2.90 -21.25
N CYS A 11 -22.33 2.77 -22.16
CA CYS A 11 -23.28 1.65 -22.14
C CYS A 11 -22.79 0.39 -22.86
N ALA A 12 -21.84 0.49 -23.78
CA ALA A 12 -21.29 -0.68 -24.50
C ALA A 12 -20.29 -1.50 -23.65
N LEU A 13 -19.79 -0.96 -22.54
CA LEU A 13 -18.87 -1.63 -21.62
C LEU A 13 -19.58 -2.54 -20.60
N LEU A 14 -20.90 -2.55 -20.56
CA LEU A 14 -21.68 -3.26 -19.54
C LEU A 14 -22.37 -4.56 -20.02
N ALA A 15 -22.20 -4.95 -21.28
CA ALA A 15 -22.91 -6.08 -21.84
C ALA A 15 -21.99 -7.15 -22.42
N GLY A 16 -21.43 -7.99 -21.58
CA GLY A 16 -20.68 -9.15 -22.05
C GLY A 16 -20.17 -10.02 -20.89
N GLY A 17 -21.07 -10.74 -20.22
CA GLY A 17 -20.72 -11.51 -19.02
C GLY A 17 -20.39 -12.96 -19.32
N ALA A 18 -19.15 -13.35 -19.22
CA ALA A 18 -18.75 -14.70 -18.88
C ALA A 18 -18.37 -14.73 -17.40
N LEU A 19 -19.07 -15.55 -16.63
CA LEU A 19 -18.77 -15.77 -15.21
C LEU A 19 -17.36 -16.38 -15.11
N ARG A 20 -16.37 -15.54 -14.82
CA ARG A 20 -15.03 -15.99 -14.49
C ARG A 20 -15.06 -16.61 -13.10
N ALA A 21 -14.49 -17.79 -12.94
CA ALA A 21 -14.29 -18.41 -11.64
C ALA A 21 -13.48 -17.45 -10.77
N GLU A 22 -14.10 -16.95 -9.70
CA GLU A 22 -13.49 -15.99 -8.79
C GLU A 22 -12.37 -16.67 -8.02
N SER A 23 -11.16 -16.21 -8.22
CA SER A 23 -10.07 -16.51 -7.30
C SER A 23 -9.98 -15.37 -6.32
N SER A 24 -10.31 -15.58 -5.06
CA SER A 24 -10.12 -14.59 -4.03
C SER A 24 -8.62 -14.31 -3.86
N GLU A 25 -8.21 -13.08 -4.06
CA GLU A 25 -6.82 -12.67 -4.00
C GLU A 25 -6.64 -11.51 -3.00
N TYR A 26 -5.61 -11.61 -2.16
CA TYR A 26 -5.26 -10.59 -1.20
C TYR A 26 -3.75 -10.46 -1.09
N PRO A 27 -3.16 -9.28 -1.17
CA PRO A 27 -3.47 -8.12 -1.99
C PRO A 27 -3.17 -8.41 -3.47
N LEU A 28 -3.77 -7.65 -4.40
CA LEU A 28 -3.62 -7.94 -5.83
C LEU A 28 -2.23 -7.63 -6.38
N VAL A 29 -1.67 -6.49 -6.03
CA VAL A 29 -0.39 -6.03 -6.56
C VAL A 29 0.71 -6.30 -5.54
N VAL A 30 1.34 -5.30 -4.96
CA VAL A 30 2.37 -5.46 -3.92
C VAL A 30 1.84 -4.98 -2.57
N ASN A 31 1.39 -3.73 -2.49
CA ASN A 31 0.83 -3.10 -1.29
C ASN A 31 -0.56 -2.51 -1.56
N LEU A 32 -0.91 -2.27 -2.84
CA LEU A 32 -2.24 -1.75 -3.20
C LEU A 32 -3.32 -2.79 -2.94
N PRO A 33 -4.43 -2.40 -2.28
CA PRO A 33 -5.54 -3.30 -2.06
C PRO A 33 -6.26 -3.62 -3.37
N SER A 34 -6.66 -4.86 -3.50
CA SER A 34 -7.51 -5.36 -4.59
C SER A 34 -8.96 -4.90 -4.42
N ALA A 35 -9.67 -4.69 -5.55
CA ALA A 35 -11.12 -4.55 -5.59
C ALA A 35 -11.84 -5.90 -5.46
N GLU A 36 -11.12 -7.00 -5.54
CA GLU A 36 -11.68 -8.35 -5.50
C GLU A 36 -12.28 -8.69 -4.12
N ARG A 37 -13.39 -9.40 -4.13
CA ARG A 37 -14.04 -9.88 -2.90
C ARG A 37 -13.46 -11.22 -2.47
N MET A 38 -13.52 -11.49 -1.17
CA MET A 38 -13.38 -12.84 -0.64
C MET A 38 -14.75 -13.54 -0.63
N GLN A 39 -14.75 -14.85 -0.77
CA GLN A 39 -15.97 -15.63 -0.60
C GLN A 39 -16.32 -15.73 0.90
N TYR A 40 -17.54 -16.16 1.18
CA TYR A 40 -17.94 -16.40 2.54
C TYR A 40 -17.09 -17.47 3.20
N TRP A 41 -16.67 -17.20 4.42
CA TRP A 41 -15.82 -18.06 5.23
C TRP A 41 -14.39 -18.24 4.71
N ASP A 42 -14.00 -17.60 3.61
CA ASP A 42 -12.60 -17.56 3.25
C ASP A 42 -11.82 -16.83 4.33
N ILE A 43 -10.68 -17.40 4.68
CA ILE A 43 -9.68 -16.79 5.53
C ILE A 43 -8.46 -16.52 4.68
N GLY A 44 -8.17 -15.26 4.46
CA GLY A 44 -6.95 -14.81 3.79
C GLY A 44 -5.85 -14.51 4.80
N VAL A 45 -4.66 -15.02 4.53
CA VAL A 45 -3.46 -14.69 5.30
C VAL A 45 -2.47 -14.01 4.37
N VAL A 46 -1.91 -12.89 4.79
CA VAL A 46 -0.82 -12.21 4.09
C VAL A 46 0.38 -12.08 5.01
N PHE A 47 1.53 -12.46 4.50
CA PHE A 47 2.82 -12.20 5.11
C PHE A 47 3.64 -11.34 4.15
N THR A 48 4.16 -10.23 4.63
CA THR A 48 5.05 -9.35 3.89
C THR A 48 6.40 -9.27 4.56
N HIS A 49 7.44 -9.19 3.77
CA HIS A 49 8.80 -9.04 4.25
C HIS A 49 9.54 -8.04 3.37
N ARG A 50 10.19 -7.06 3.98
CA ARG A 50 10.99 -6.04 3.30
C ARG A 50 12.36 -5.98 3.92
N PHE A 51 13.39 -6.19 3.11
CA PHE A 51 14.77 -5.92 3.48
C PHE A 51 14.98 -4.42 3.38
N ILE A 52 15.57 -3.80 4.40
CA ILE A 52 15.65 -2.34 4.45
C ILE A 52 16.89 -1.84 3.74
N GLN A 53 17.94 -2.66 3.69
CA GLN A 53 19.19 -2.24 3.10
C GLN A 53 19.13 -2.18 1.58
N PRO A 54 19.77 -1.16 0.98
CA PRO A 54 19.80 -1.01 -0.47
C PRO A 54 20.58 -2.13 -1.15
N VAL A 55 20.05 -2.61 -2.29
CA VAL A 55 20.71 -3.61 -3.14
C VAL A 55 22.08 -3.13 -3.65
N LYS A 56 22.31 -1.82 -3.75
CA LYS A 56 23.57 -1.23 -4.25
C LYS A 56 24.76 -1.45 -3.33
N ASP A 57 24.53 -1.70 -2.05
CA ASP A 57 25.60 -1.90 -1.06
C ASP A 57 26.11 -3.35 -1.08
N HIS A 58 26.27 -3.88 -2.27
CA HIS A 58 26.41 -5.28 -2.65
C HIS A 58 27.65 -5.94 -2.18
N GLY A 59 28.28 -6.04 -1.48
CA GLY A 59 29.48 -6.85 -1.13
C GLY A 59 29.57 -7.10 0.37
N LYS A 60 29.01 -6.21 1.18
CA LYS A 60 29.05 -6.31 2.63
C LYS A 60 27.81 -6.96 3.22
N ASP A 61 26.66 -6.82 2.55
CA ASP A 61 25.36 -7.18 3.12
C ASP A 61 24.53 -8.08 2.18
N VAL A 62 25.21 -8.90 1.36
CA VAL A 62 24.56 -9.88 0.46
C VAL A 62 23.38 -9.25 -0.29
N TYR A 63 23.62 -8.15 -1.02
CA TYR A 63 22.60 -7.40 -1.76
C TYR A 63 21.45 -6.87 -0.88
N GLY A 64 21.73 -6.54 0.37
CA GLY A 64 20.74 -6.04 1.32
C GLY A 64 19.98 -7.12 2.06
N LEU A 65 20.28 -8.40 1.86
CA LEU A 65 19.55 -9.50 2.50
C LEU A 65 19.96 -9.74 3.96
N ASP A 66 21.15 -9.32 4.37
CA ASP A 66 21.65 -9.47 5.75
C ASP A 66 21.24 -8.35 6.71
N GLY A 67 20.48 -7.37 6.19
CA GLY A 67 20.11 -6.21 6.95
C GLY A 67 18.84 -6.38 7.79
N TYR A 68 18.48 -5.28 8.47
CA TYR A 68 17.22 -5.21 9.18
C TYR A 68 16.04 -5.44 8.24
N THR A 69 15.01 -6.09 8.75
CA THR A 69 13.83 -6.44 7.99
C THR A 69 12.57 -5.91 8.65
N TYR A 70 11.61 -5.49 7.83
CA TYR A 70 10.25 -5.23 8.26
C TYR A 70 9.34 -6.36 7.81
N ALA A 71 8.75 -7.04 8.77
CA ALA A 71 7.77 -8.08 8.53
C ALA A 71 6.37 -7.58 8.87
N GLY A 72 5.40 -7.97 8.08
CA GLY A 72 3.99 -7.72 8.34
C GLY A 72 3.18 -9.01 8.22
N LEU A 73 2.17 -9.13 9.06
CA LEU A 73 1.23 -10.24 9.07
C LEU A 73 -0.19 -9.70 9.08
N GLY A 74 -1.03 -10.21 8.21
CA GLY A 74 -2.43 -9.83 8.13
C GLY A 74 -3.36 -11.00 7.92
N PHE A 75 -4.60 -10.78 8.32
CA PHE A 75 -5.70 -11.71 8.14
C PHE A 75 -6.87 -10.95 7.53
N ALA A 76 -7.61 -11.61 6.65
CA ALA A 76 -8.84 -11.10 6.08
C ALA A 76 -9.90 -12.19 6.13
N PHE A 77 -11.16 -11.79 6.27
CA PHE A 77 -12.29 -12.69 6.45
C PHE A 77 -13.46 -12.23 5.58
N GLY A 78 -14.01 -13.15 4.80
CA GLY A 78 -15.27 -12.92 4.09
C GLY A 78 -16.45 -12.96 5.07
N ILE A 79 -17.29 -11.92 5.10
CA ILE A 79 -18.39 -11.77 6.06
C ILE A 79 -19.72 -12.09 5.39
N LYS A 80 -20.49 -12.99 6.02
CA LYS A 80 -21.90 -13.24 5.69
C LYS A 80 -22.78 -12.30 6.57
N PRO A 81 -23.94 -11.79 6.12
CA PRO A 81 -24.66 -12.14 4.88
C PRO A 81 -24.42 -11.19 3.70
N VAL A 82 -23.51 -10.22 3.82
CA VAL A 82 -23.31 -9.18 2.80
C VAL A 82 -22.28 -9.67 1.78
N PRO A 83 -22.69 -9.99 0.53
CA PRO A 83 -21.77 -10.41 -0.51
C PRO A 83 -20.76 -9.30 -0.81
N GLY A 84 -19.48 -9.65 -0.77
CA GLY A 84 -18.41 -8.69 -1.06
C GLY A 84 -17.85 -7.95 0.15
N LEU A 85 -18.47 -8.08 1.34
CA LEU A 85 -17.93 -7.49 2.56
C LEU A 85 -16.84 -8.37 3.16
N ASN A 86 -15.70 -7.77 3.43
CA ASN A 86 -14.56 -8.40 4.09
C ASN A 86 -14.12 -7.56 5.29
N ALA A 87 -13.79 -8.21 6.39
CA ALA A 87 -13.02 -7.59 7.46
C ALA A 87 -11.56 -7.97 7.35
N PHE A 88 -10.67 -7.11 7.77
CA PHE A 88 -9.24 -7.41 7.79
C PHE A 88 -8.55 -6.77 8.98
N ILE A 89 -7.44 -7.37 9.35
CA ILE A 89 -6.51 -6.90 10.35
C ILE A 89 -5.10 -7.11 9.82
N TYR A 90 -4.22 -6.15 10.01
CA TYR A 90 -2.84 -6.25 9.58
C TYR A 90 -1.93 -5.57 10.60
N ARG A 91 -0.77 -6.17 10.85
CA ARG A 91 0.27 -5.59 11.70
C ARG A 91 1.61 -5.69 11.01
N THR A 92 2.37 -4.60 11.03
CA THR A 92 3.77 -4.58 10.61
C THR A 92 4.70 -4.28 11.77
N ALA A 93 5.93 -4.79 11.69
CA ALA A 93 7.00 -4.47 12.64
C ALA A 93 7.49 -3.03 12.48
N ASP A 94 7.36 -2.47 11.28
CA ASP A 94 7.68 -1.07 11.01
C ASP A 94 6.75 -0.15 11.80
N ASN A 95 7.34 0.68 12.67
CA ASN A 95 6.64 1.55 13.61
C ASN A 95 5.52 0.85 14.40
N LYS A 96 5.56 -0.49 14.48
CA LYS A 96 4.54 -1.31 15.12
C LYS A 96 3.11 -0.97 14.67
N THR A 97 2.96 -0.61 13.39
CA THR A 97 1.67 -0.20 12.85
C THR A 97 0.69 -1.35 12.89
N PHE A 98 -0.48 -1.06 13.42
CA PHE A 98 -1.63 -1.95 13.49
C PHE A 98 -2.76 -1.35 12.67
N THR A 99 -3.34 -2.11 11.75
CA THR A 99 -4.42 -1.68 10.88
C THR A 99 -5.57 -2.67 10.94
N PHE A 100 -6.78 -2.18 11.03
CA PHE A 100 -7.98 -3.00 10.91
C PHE A 100 -9.06 -2.22 10.15
N GLY A 101 -9.90 -2.93 9.43
CA GLY A 101 -10.90 -2.27 8.61
C GLY A 101 -11.85 -3.23 7.91
N LEU A 102 -12.65 -2.62 7.07
CA LEU A 102 -13.65 -3.27 6.24
C LEU A 102 -13.41 -2.91 4.78
N LYS A 103 -13.71 -3.84 3.90
CA LYS A 103 -13.73 -3.63 2.45
C LYS A 103 -15.01 -4.24 1.89
N GLU A 104 -15.70 -3.50 1.05
CA GLU A 104 -16.88 -3.96 0.33
C GLU A 104 -16.70 -3.79 -1.17
N GLN A 105 -16.90 -4.86 -1.93
CA GLN A 105 -16.93 -4.78 -3.38
C GLN A 105 -18.27 -4.22 -3.83
N VAL A 106 -18.26 -3.00 -4.38
CA VAL A 106 -19.48 -2.28 -4.81
C VAL A 106 -19.79 -2.47 -6.29
N LEU A 107 -18.82 -2.86 -7.09
CA LEU A 107 -18.97 -3.19 -8.50
C LEU A 107 -18.15 -4.43 -8.84
N ASN A 108 -18.79 -5.40 -9.49
CA ASN A 108 -18.16 -6.62 -9.98
C ASN A 108 -18.55 -6.85 -11.45
N GLY A 109 -17.97 -6.05 -12.33
CA GLY A 109 -18.17 -6.17 -13.79
C GLY A 109 -16.99 -6.89 -14.45
N ASP A 110 -17.18 -7.33 -15.68
CA ASP A 110 -16.15 -8.07 -16.44
C ASP A 110 -14.94 -7.20 -16.80
N ARG A 111 -15.14 -5.91 -17.00
CA ARG A 111 -14.09 -4.96 -17.39
C ARG A 111 -13.66 -4.04 -16.27
N VAL A 112 -14.51 -3.89 -15.24
CA VAL A 112 -14.21 -3.00 -14.12
C VAL A 112 -14.71 -3.63 -12.83
N ARG A 113 -13.86 -3.68 -11.85
CA ARG A 113 -14.21 -4.00 -10.46
C ARG A 113 -13.90 -2.79 -9.57
N MET A 114 -14.73 -2.56 -8.58
CA MET A 114 -14.53 -1.47 -7.65
C MET A 114 -14.94 -1.90 -6.25
N ALA A 115 -14.16 -1.48 -5.27
CA ALA A 115 -14.49 -1.66 -3.86
C ALA A 115 -14.32 -0.36 -3.10
N VAL A 116 -14.96 -0.27 -1.95
CA VAL A 116 -14.69 0.76 -0.94
C VAL A 116 -14.04 0.08 0.24
N ARG A 117 -12.92 0.63 0.71
CA ARG A 117 -12.19 0.14 1.86
C ARG A 117 -12.03 1.27 2.87
N ALA A 118 -12.40 1.01 4.10
CA ALA A 118 -12.18 1.92 5.22
C ALA A 118 -11.36 1.19 6.28
N GLU A 119 -10.34 1.86 6.78
CA GLU A 119 -9.46 1.29 7.80
C GLU A 119 -9.06 2.32 8.84
N ARG A 120 -8.86 1.86 10.05
CA ARG A 120 -8.15 2.58 11.10
C ARG A 120 -6.73 2.03 11.19
N TYR A 121 -5.77 2.92 11.36
CA TYR A 121 -4.39 2.58 11.65
C TYR A 121 -3.93 3.24 12.94
N ASP A 122 -3.18 2.47 13.72
CA ASP A 122 -2.53 2.92 14.94
C ASP A 122 -1.03 2.62 14.80
N GLU A 123 -0.20 3.64 14.90
CA GLU A 123 1.24 3.57 14.72
C GLU A 123 1.95 4.06 15.99
N VAL A 124 3.00 3.35 16.38
CA VAL A 124 3.83 3.72 17.54
C VAL A 124 5.20 4.15 17.03
N VAL A 125 5.40 5.44 16.90
CA VAL A 125 6.71 6.00 16.54
C VAL A 125 7.59 5.96 17.79
N LYS A 126 8.76 5.33 17.69
CA LYS A 126 9.78 5.41 18.71
C LYS A 126 10.56 6.70 18.51
N GLU A 127 10.41 7.64 19.40
CA GLU A 127 11.35 8.76 19.48
C GLU A 127 12.67 8.26 20.05
N THR A 128 13.72 8.33 19.24
CA THR A 128 15.06 7.91 19.66
C THR A 128 15.86 9.00 20.35
N VAL A 129 15.35 10.23 20.42
CA VAL A 129 16.15 11.41 20.79
C VAL A 129 15.60 12.20 21.97
N THR A 130 14.39 11.92 22.45
CA THR A 130 13.85 12.67 23.59
C THR A 130 13.41 11.76 24.74
N PRO A 131 13.51 12.21 26.00
CA PRO A 131 13.00 11.48 27.15
C PRO A 131 11.48 11.39 27.23
N LEU A 132 10.75 11.91 26.25
CA LEU A 132 9.29 12.06 26.25
C LEU A 132 8.50 10.78 25.95
N GLY A 133 9.17 9.69 25.61
CA GLY A 133 8.49 8.41 25.46
C GLY A 133 7.95 8.14 24.03
N LYS A 134 7.11 7.14 23.93
CA LYS A 134 6.51 6.68 22.67
C LYS A 134 5.34 7.57 22.27
N VAL A 135 5.33 8.10 21.06
CA VAL A 135 4.19 8.83 20.51
C VAL A 135 3.34 7.88 19.67
N GLY A 136 2.06 7.75 20.03
CA GLY A 136 1.08 7.02 19.24
C GLY A 136 0.42 7.93 18.21
N ILE A 137 0.31 7.45 16.96
CA ILE A 137 -0.41 8.13 15.89
C ILE A 137 -1.55 7.24 15.47
N SER A 138 -2.78 7.79 15.53
CA SER A 138 -3.97 7.09 15.06
C SER A 138 -4.60 7.88 13.93
N GLY A 139 -5.07 7.20 12.92
CA GLY A 139 -5.77 7.81 11.79
C GLY A 139 -6.73 6.84 11.12
N VAL A 140 -7.47 7.38 10.16
CA VAL A 140 -8.40 6.63 9.31
C VAL A 140 -7.97 6.81 7.86
N ALA A 141 -8.00 5.72 7.09
CA ALA A 141 -7.86 5.75 5.65
C ALA A 141 -9.15 5.28 4.98
N VAL A 142 -9.50 5.96 3.88
CA VAL A 142 -10.57 5.53 2.98
C VAL A 142 -9.96 5.38 1.59
N GLN A 143 -10.19 4.23 0.98
CA GLN A 143 -9.66 3.86 -0.34
C GLN A 143 -10.78 3.39 -1.26
N VAL A 144 -10.61 3.65 -2.54
CA VAL A 144 -11.51 3.15 -3.59
C VAL A 144 -10.70 2.35 -4.61
N PRO A 145 -10.29 1.10 -4.25
CA PRO A 145 -9.60 0.26 -5.23
C PRO A 145 -10.48 0.03 -6.44
N THR A 146 -9.95 0.37 -7.60
CA THR A 146 -10.61 0.17 -8.90
C THR A 146 -9.67 -0.59 -9.81
N GLU A 147 -10.13 -1.70 -10.36
CA GLU A 147 -9.40 -2.56 -11.28
C GLU A 147 -10.05 -2.50 -12.65
N ILE A 148 -9.24 -2.23 -13.66
CA ILE A 148 -9.65 -2.12 -15.07
C ILE A 148 -8.98 -3.27 -15.83
N PHE A 149 -9.76 -4.19 -16.34
CA PHE A 149 -9.32 -5.34 -17.14
C PHE A 149 -9.18 -4.90 -18.60
N ILE A 150 -7.95 -4.55 -19.00
CA ILE A 150 -7.63 -4.19 -20.39
C ILE A 150 -7.78 -5.44 -21.26
N THR A 151 -7.20 -6.54 -20.79
CA THR A 151 -7.39 -7.90 -21.28
C THR A 151 -7.56 -8.81 -20.07
N ASP A 152 -7.74 -10.11 -20.31
CA ASP A 152 -7.77 -11.11 -19.24
C ASP A 152 -6.46 -11.18 -18.46
N ASP A 153 -5.34 -10.87 -19.11
CA ASP A 153 -4.01 -10.95 -18.52
C ASP A 153 -3.46 -9.58 -18.07
N ILE A 154 -4.07 -8.48 -18.52
CA ILE A 154 -3.58 -7.13 -18.22
C ILE A 154 -4.62 -6.40 -17.37
N ILE A 155 -4.26 -6.14 -16.12
CA ILE A 155 -5.11 -5.41 -15.17
C ILE A 155 -4.38 -4.14 -14.73
N PHE A 156 -5.05 -3.02 -14.91
CA PHE A 156 -4.62 -1.73 -14.39
C PHE A 156 -5.44 -1.39 -13.14
N SER A 157 -4.76 -0.96 -12.08
CA SER A 157 -5.40 -0.60 -10.81
C SER A 157 -5.20 0.88 -10.51
N VAL A 158 -6.26 1.54 -10.06
CA VAL A 158 -6.25 2.92 -9.58
C VAL A 158 -6.85 2.92 -8.19
N VAL A 159 -6.12 3.45 -7.20
CA VAL A 159 -6.52 3.42 -5.80
C VAL A 159 -6.48 4.83 -5.20
N PRO A 160 -7.52 5.66 -5.42
CA PRO A 160 -7.67 6.90 -4.69
C PRO A 160 -7.74 6.61 -3.19
N THR A 161 -6.95 7.35 -2.43
CA THR A 161 -6.79 7.15 -0.99
C THR A 161 -6.84 8.48 -0.25
N TYR A 162 -7.71 8.58 0.73
CA TYR A 162 -7.75 9.64 1.72
C TYR A 162 -7.17 9.14 3.04
N LEU A 163 -6.22 9.87 3.61
CA LEU A 163 -5.68 9.65 4.94
C LEU A 163 -6.06 10.83 5.84
N SER A 164 -6.71 10.56 6.96
CA SER A 164 -7.07 11.60 7.92
C SER A 164 -5.85 12.21 8.62
N ARG A 165 -4.76 11.47 8.68
CA ARG A 165 -3.48 11.89 9.23
C ARG A 165 -2.34 11.30 8.43
N ASN A 166 -1.32 12.10 8.21
CA ASN A 166 -0.09 11.65 7.59
C ASN A 166 0.87 11.12 8.66
N THR A 167 1.55 10.02 8.38
CA THR A 167 2.57 9.44 9.25
C THR A 167 3.97 9.90 8.92
N THR A 168 4.17 10.58 7.78
CA THR A 168 5.46 11.12 7.37
C THR A 168 5.73 12.50 7.97
N GLY A 169 6.97 12.75 8.25
CA GLY A 169 7.50 14.10 8.48
C GLY A 169 7.40 14.63 9.90
N ASP A 170 7.22 13.79 10.90
CA ASP A 170 7.66 14.17 12.23
C ASP A 170 9.17 14.03 12.31
N THR A 171 9.84 14.98 11.69
CA THR A 171 11.16 15.36 12.19
C THR A 171 10.90 15.82 13.60
N VAL A 172 11.27 15.03 14.57
CA VAL A 172 11.38 15.52 15.94
C VAL A 172 12.37 16.68 15.86
N LEU A 173 11.86 17.89 15.91
CA LEU A 173 12.70 19.05 16.04
C LEU A 173 13.41 18.87 17.38
N VAL A 174 14.69 18.52 17.35
CA VAL A 174 15.52 18.55 18.56
C VAL A 174 15.57 20.03 18.96
N PRO A 175 14.87 20.44 20.03
CA PRO A 175 14.89 21.82 20.44
C PRO A 175 16.31 22.19 20.83
N ALA A 176 16.67 23.43 20.59
CA ALA A 176 17.88 23.99 21.16
C ALA A 176 17.82 23.85 22.70
N PRO A 177 18.97 23.74 23.40
CA PRO A 177 18.98 23.64 24.85
C PRO A 177 18.17 24.77 25.48
N GLY A 178 17.08 24.44 26.16
CA GLY A 178 16.18 25.41 26.80
C GLY A 178 14.85 25.66 26.07
N GLU A 179 14.64 25.10 24.88
CA GLU A 179 13.35 25.18 24.20
C GLU A 179 12.50 23.92 24.47
N SER A 180 11.20 24.13 24.59
CA SER A 180 10.25 23.00 24.73
C SER A 180 10.03 22.29 23.40
N VAL A 181 10.03 20.97 23.43
CA VAL A 181 9.71 20.15 22.24
C VAL A 181 8.29 20.47 21.79
N SER A 182 8.15 21.10 20.65
CA SER A 182 6.87 21.23 19.99
C SER A 182 6.62 19.95 19.20
N THR A 183 5.96 18.98 19.81
CA THR A 183 5.33 17.90 19.06
C THR A 183 4.14 18.52 18.33
N SER A 184 4.29 18.78 17.02
CA SER A 184 3.15 19.23 16.22
C SER A 184 2.16 18.06 16.06
N PRO A 185 1.04 18.07 16.78
CA PRO A 185 0.03 17.00 16.66
C PRO A 185 -0.78 17.12 15.36
N ASN A 186 -0.56 18.17 14.59
CA ASN A 186 -1.32 18.46 13.36
C ASN A 186 -0.63 17.83 12.15
N LYS A 187 -0.73 16.53 12.02
CA LYS A 187 -0.44 15.85 10.75
C LYS A 187 -1.59 16.12 9.79
N PRO A 188 -1.36 16.81 8.66
CA PRO A 188 -2.44 17.15 7.74
C PRO A 188 -3.03 15.90 7.12
N ALA A 189 -4.32 15.96 6.80
CA ALA A 189 -4.95 14.99 5.93
C ALA A 189 -4.28 14.99 4.55
N VAL A 190 -4.16 13.81 3.96
CA VAL A 190 -3.52 13.61 2.65
C VAL A 190 -4.48 12.89 1.73
N PHE A 191 -4.54 13.35 0.48
CA PHE A 191 -5.14 12.62 -0.63
C PHE A 191 -4.03 12.18 -1.57
N ASN A 192 -4.04 10.92 -1.94
CA ASN A 192 -3.08 10.32 -2.86
C ASN A 192 -3.77 9.31 -3.78
N VAL A 193 -3.15 8.98 -4.91
CA VAL A 193 -3.66 7.98 -5.86
C VAL A 193 -2.55 6.98 -6.16
N GLY A 194 -2.71 5.76 -5.67
CA GLY A 194 -1.85 4.65 -6.04
C GLY A 194 -2.22 4.09 -7.41
N LEU A 195 -1.22 3.75 -8.20
CA LEU A 195 -1.39 3.10 -9.51
C LEU A 195 -0.75 1.73 -9.48
N GLY A 196 -1.42 0.73 -10.05
CA GLY A 196 -0.94 -0.64 -10.14
C GLY A 196 -1.07 -1.21 -11.53
N LEU A 197 -0.19 -2.11 -11.89
CA LEU A 197 -0.26 -2.86 -13.14
C LEU A 197 0.09 -4.32 -12.87
N ARG A 198 -0.74 -5.23 -13.41
CA ARG A 198 -0.45 -6.66 -13.47
C ARG A 198 -0.49 -7.12 -14.92
N ILE A 199 0.55 -7.86 -15.33
CA ILE A 199 0.62 -8.49 -16.65
C ILE A 199 0.86 -9.99 -16.43
N GLY A 200 -0.14 -10.81 -16.77
CA GLY A 200 -0.04 -12.27 -16.76
C GLY A 200 0.78 -12.76 -17.94
N PHE A 201 1.79 -13.57 -17.69
CA PHE A 201 2.54 -14.26 -18.75
C PHE A 201 2.01 -15.69 -18.95
N THR A 202 1.54 -16.26 -17.88
CA THR A 202 0.91 -17.59 -17.84
C THR A 202 -0.17 -17.58 -16.77
N GLU A 203 -0.94 -18.65 -16.64
CA GLU A 203 -1.91 -18.81 -15.55
C GLU A 203 -1.28 -18.70 -14.14
N LYS A 204 0.02 -18.95 -14.03
CA LYS A 204 0.74 -18.98 -12.75
C LYS A 204 1.66 -17.80 -12.54
N PHE A 205 2.23 -17.24 -13.59
CA PHE A 205 3.24 -16.17 -13.49
C PHE A 205 2.70 -14.85 -14.00
N SER A 206 2.92 -13.79 -13.23
CA SER A 206 2.63 -12.42 -13.63
C SER A 206 3.72 -11.45 -13.19
N PHE A 207 3.94 -10.42 -13.99
CA PHE A 207 4.64 -9.22 -13.57
C PHE A 207 3.67 -8.32 -12.83
N VAL A 208 4.15 -7.65 -11.78
CA VAL A 208 3.38 -6.70 -11.00
C VAL A 208 4.21 -5.44 -10.79
N SER A 209 3.56 -4.27 -10.86
CA SER A 209 4.21 -3.01 -10.51
C SER A 209 3.24 -2.05 -9.86
N GLU A 210 3.76 -1.17 -9.01
CA GLU A 210 3.02 -0.12 -8.33
C GLU A 210 3.78 1.20 -8.39
N TYR A 211 3.03 2.27 -8.42
CA TYR A 211 3.52 3.62 -8.34
C TYR A 211 2.68 4.43 -7.34
N TYR A 212 3.36 5.14 -6.47
CA TYR A 212 2.76 6.02 -5.48
C TYR A 212 3.33 7.42 -5.68
N PRO A 213 2.57 8.34 -6.29
CA PRO A 213 3.02 9.72 -6.41
C PRO A 213 3.15 10.33 -5.02
N ARG A 214 4.18 11.11 -4.84
CA ARG A 214 4.35 11.87 -3.60
C ARG A 214 3.26 12.92 -3.47
N PRO A 215 2.58 13.02 -2.31
CA PRO A 215 1.64 14.09 -2.07
C PRO A 215 2.32 15.47 -2.10
N SER A 216 1.83 16.38 -2.92
CA SER A 216 2.45 17.69 -3.17
C SER A 216 2.60 18.57 -1.93
N LYS A 217 1.71 18.41 -0.96
CA LYS A 217 1.74 19.17 0.32
C LYS A 217 2.89 18.78 1.26
N LEU A 218 3.51 17.62 1.05
CA LEU A 218 4.58 17.11 1.90
C LEU A 218 5.97 17.47 1.39
N ALA A 219 6.05 18.29 0.35
CA ALA A 219 7.29 18.60 -0.35
C ALA A 219 8.24 19.55 0.37
N LYS A 220 7.81 20.22 1.42
CA LYS A 220 8.63 21.22 2.10
C LYS A 220 8.79 20.84 3.55
N ALA A 221 10.01 20.48 3.92
CA ALA A 221 10.41 20.52 5.32
C ALA A 221 10.12 21.92 5.88
N ALA A 222 9.64 21.98 7.11
CA ALA A 222 9.42 23.23 7.80
C ALA A 222 10.73 24.06 7.81
N PRO A 223 10.66 25.40 7.66
CA PRO A 223 11.83 26.24 7.80
C PRO A 223 12.44 26.04 9.19
N GLY A 224 13.70 25.66 9.24
CA GLY A 224 14.44 25.44 10.49
C GLY A 224 14.58 23.98 10.94
N GLY A 225 13.94 23.04 10.29
CA GLY A 225 14.21 21.62 10.52
C GLY A 225 15.58 21.22 9.99
N ILE A 226 16.32 20.42 10.74
CA ILE A 226 17.51 19.75 10.25
C ILE A 226 17.03 18.77 9.20
N THR A 227 16.92 19.22 7.96
CA THR A 227 16.76 18.34 6.83
C THR A 227 18.15 17.86 6.46
N ASP A 228 18.36 16.58 6.52
CA ASP A 228 19.56 15.92 5.98
C ASP A 228 19.65 16.00 4.45
N GLY A 229 18.92 16.95 3.83
CA GLY A 229 18.87 17.14 2.38
C GLY A 229 18.04 16.10 1.63
N THR A 230 17.35 15.23 2.33
CA THR A 230 16.57 14.16 1.71
C THR A 230 15.20 14.68 1.29
N THR A 231 14.96 14.62 0.00
CA THR A 231 13.69 14.93 -0.62
C THR A 231 12.80 13.68 -0.60
N TYR A 232 11.58 13.81 -0.07
CA TYR A 232 10.57 12.76 -0.25
C TYR A 232 10.40 12.43 -1.73
N GLN A 233 10.31 11.15 -2.04
CA GLN A 233 10.28 10.68 -3.40
C GLN A 233 9.00 9.92 -3.70
N ASN A 234 8.72 9.77 -5.00
CA ASN A 234 7.67 8.87 -5.43
C ASN A 234 8.05 7.43 -5.07
N GLY A 235 7.07 6.66 -4.61
CA GLY A 235 7.24 5.24 -4.32
C GLY A 235 7.04 4.40 -5.57
N PHE A 236 7.89 3.40 -5.73
CA PHE A 236 7.79 2.39 -6.77
C PHE A 236 7.95 1.01 -6.18
N ALA A 237 7.21 0.06 -6.72
CA ALA A 237 7.47 -1.35 -6.51
C ALA A 237 7.24 -2.10 -7.82
N PHE A 238 8.03 -3.12 -8.07
CA PHE A 238 7.81 -4.06 -9.17
C PHE A 238 8.23 -5.45 -8.73
N GLY A 239 7.70 -6.47 -9.39
CA GLY A 239 8.04 -7.82 -9.01
C GLY A 239 7.46 -8.88 -9.92
N VAL A 240 7.78 -10.11 -9.58
CA VAL A 240 7.23 -11.30 -10.21
C VAL A 240 6.39 -12.05 -9.20
N SER A 241 5.17 -12.37 -9.58
CA SER A 241 4.22 -13.11 -8.77
C SER A 241 4.03 -14.52 -9.34
N TYR A 242 4.11 -15.51 -8.47
CA TYR A 242 3.84 -16.91 -8.76
C TYR A 242 2.62 -17.38 -7.98
N LYS A 243 1.60 -17.87 -8.69
CA LYS A 243 0.34 -18.34 -8.13
C LYS A 243 0.27 -19.87 -8.16
N THR A 244 -0.10 -20.45 -7.06
CA THR A 244 -0.53 -21.85 -6.96
C THR A 244 -2.03 -21.91 -6.66
N PHE A 245 -2.57 -23.08 -6.41
CA PHE A 245 -4.00 -23.24 -6.12
C PHE A 245 -4.52 -22.31 -5.01
N LYS A 246 -3.79 -22.16 -3.91
CA LYS A 246 -4.21 -21.35 -2.76
C LYS A 246 -3.16 -20.36 -2.27
N HIS A 247 -1.98 -20.32 -2.88
CA HIS A 247 -0.91 -19.40 -2.48
C HIS A 247 -0.53 -18.50 -3.63
N ARG A 248 -0.09 -17.31 -3.28
CA ARG A 248 0.63 -16.41 -4.17
C ARG A 248 1.92 -15.98 -3.50
N PHE A 249 3.01 -16.10 -4.21
CA PHE A 249 4.35 -15.64 -3.83
C PHE A 249 4.72 -14.50 -4.74
N THR A 250 5.13 -13.37 -4.18
CA THR A 250 5.56 -12.21 -4.97
C THR A 250 6.94 -11.78 -4.51
N LEU A 251 7.94 -11.89 -5.38
CA LEU A 251 9.24 -11.29 -5.15
C LEU A 251 9.19 -9.84 -5.61
N VAL A 252 9.68 -8.92 -4.78
CA VAL A 252 9.49 -7.48 -4.96
C VAL A 252 10.82 -6.75 -4.93
N GLY A 253 11.04 -5.86 -5.89
CA GLY A 253 12.01 -4.77 -5.82
C GLY A 253 11.26 -3.46 -5.54
N THR A 254 11.67 -2.67 -4.56
CA THR A 254 10.97 -1.44 -4.19
C THR A 254 11.91 -0.41 -3.59
N ASN A 255 11.60 0.86 -3.79
CA ASN A 255 12.19 1.95 -3.04
C ASN A 255 11.35 2.34 -1.80
N ALA A 256 10.19 1.70 -1.60
CA ALA A 256 9.31 1.89 -0.48
C ALA A 256 9.41 0.69 0.48
N SER A 257 9.75 0.92 1.74
CA SER A 257 9.84 -0.14 2.75
C SER A 257 8.54 -0.33 3.54
N GLY A 258 7.67 0.66 3.54
CA GLY A 258 6.34 0.56 4.15
C GLY A 258 5.46 -0.48 3.48
N THR A 259 4.60 -1.12 4.26
CA THR A 259 3.68 -2.16 3.78
C THR A 259 2.22 -1.88 4.11
N THR A 260 1.95 -0.83 4.88
CA THR A 260 0.59 -0.38 5.23
C THR A 260 0.18 0.82 4.37
N THR A 261 -1.13 1.00 4.21
CA THR A 261 -1.69 2.11 3.43
C THR A 261 -1.15 3.47 3.88
N ASN A 262 -1.17 3.73 5.19
CA ASN A 262 -0.70 5.00 5.73
C ASN A 262 0.78 5.24 5.44
N GLN A 263 1.62 4.23 5.52
CA GLN A 263 3.05 4.36 5.21
C GLN A 263 3.29 4.64 3.72
N VAL A 264 2.69 3.85 2.85
CA VAL A 264 2.91 3.95 1.41
C VAL A 264 2.29 5.21 0.82
N MET A 265 1.05 5.53 1.21
CA MET A 265 0.30 6.66 0.63
C MET A 265 0.66 8.01 1.24
N SER A 266 1.24 8.04 2.42
CA SER A 266 1.75 9.29 3.00
C SER A 266 3.15 9.67 2.50
N GLY A 267 3.81 8.80 1.77
CA GLY A 267 5.19 9.00 1.33
C GLY A 267 6.21 8.63 2.40
N ASP A 268 5.80 7.91 3.44
CA ASP A 268 6.71 7.30 4.40
C ASP A 268 7.20 5.97 3.84
N TYR A 269 8.46 5.91 3.55
CA TYR A 269 9.08 4.73 2.98
C TYR A 269 9.81 3.89 4.03
N GLY A 270 9.39 3.98 5.28
CA GLY A 270 9.88 3.16 6.39
C GLY A 270 11.35 3.38 6.75
N GLY A 271 11.60 4.17 7.76
CA GLY A 271 12.93 4.33 8.33
C GLY A 271 13.74 5.48 7.79
N GLY A 272 13.07 6.51 7.28
CA GLY A 272 13.67 7.77 6.88
C GLY A 272 13.84 7.94 5.39
N PRO A 273 14.15 9.15 4.98
CA PRO A 273 14.25 9.50 3.58
C PRO A 273 15.38 8.72 2.91
N ARG A 274 15.01 7.89 1.95
CA ARG A 274 15.97 7.17 1.12
C ARG A 274 16.17 7.92 -0.20
N PRO A 275 17.41 7.98 -0.72
CA PRO A 275 17.61 8.47 -2.07
C PRO A 275 16.82 7.63 -3.08
N SER A 276 16.31 8.25 -4.16
CA SER A 276 15.53 7.58 -5.23
C SER A 276 16.24 6.38 -5.85
N SER A 277 17.55 6.33 -5.72
CA SER A 277 18.40 5.23 -6.17
C SER A 277 18.48 4.05 -5.21
N SER A 278 17.84 4.14 -4.04
CA SER A 278 17.92 3.07 -3.04
C SER A 278 16.78 2.08 -3.22
N TRP A 279 17.07 0.97 -3.87
CA TRP A 279 16.17 -0.14 -4.04
C TRP A 279 16.46 -1.22 -3.03
N SER A 280 15.43 -1.82 -2.50
CA SER A 280 15.50 -2.97 -1.62
C SER A 280 14.67 -4.13 -2.16
N ILE A 281 14.99 -5.32 -1.71
CA ILE A 281 14.26 -6.54 -2.04
C ILE A 281 13.21 -6.80 -0.96
N GLY A 282 12.15 -7.47 -1.34
CA GLY A 282 11.13 -7.96 -0.42
C GLY A 282 10.34 -9.08 -1.03
N PHE A 283 9.45 -9.66 -0.24
CA PHE A 283 8.50 -10.62 -0.77
C PHE A 283 7.17 -10.57 -0.02
N ASN A 284 6.13 -11.00 -0.70
CA ASN A 284 4.82 -11.25 -0.12
C ASN A 284 4.45 -12.71 -0.31
N VAL A 285 3.84 -13.28 0.70
CA VAL A 285 3.18 -14.60 0.63
C VAL A 285 1.74 -14.41 1.04
N THR A 286 0.82 -14.80 0.19
CA THR A 286 -0.61 -14.80 0.51
C THR A 286 -1.16 -16.21 0.39
N ARG A 287 -2.12 -16.53 1.26
CA ARG A 287 -2.83 -17.81 1.23
C ARG A 287 -4.31 -17.59 1.54
N ILE A 288 -5.17 -18.30 0.82
CA ILE A 288 -6.60 -18.40 1.09
C ILE A 288 -6.92 -19.83 1.56
N PHE A 289 -7.68 -19.93 2.63
CA PHE A 289 -8.08 -21.21 3.23
C PHE A 289 -9.55 -21.51 2.95
#